data_8f4bea2a404d4282ab70704e871215d6
#
_entry.id   8f4bea2a404d4282ab70704e871215d6
#
_cell.length_a   1.000
_cell.length_b   1.000
_cell.length_c   1.000
_cell.angle_alpha   90.00
_cell.angle_beta   90.00
_cell.angle_gamma   90.00
#
_symmetry.space_group_name_H-M   'P 1'
#
loop_
_entity.id
_entity.type
_entity.pdbx_description
1 polymer ?
#
loop_
_entity_poly.entity_id
_entity_poly.type
_entity_poly.pdbx_seq_one_letter_code
_entity_poly.pdbx_strand_id
1 'polypeptide(L)'
;GTSRPGALSRGDTDRENEMDLGISGKTAAVCAASKGLGLGCAEALASAGVKLVMNARGAEALDASAETIRQVHGVQVTTVAADVTTAEGQAKLLETAGDADILINNAGGPPPGMWHDWNRDDFIAALDANMLTPIAMIKALVPGMMERGWGRVVNITSQSVKAPIPVLGLSNSARAGLTGYVAG
;
A
#
# COMPACT_ATOMS: atom_id res chain seq x y z
N GLY A 1 29.73 42.73 26.88
CA GLY A 1 29.68 41.50 26.13
C GLY A 1 28.25 41.14 25.75
N THR A 2 27.85 41.35 24.49
CA THR A 2 26.53 41.02 23.95
C THR A 2 26.65 39.65 23.28
N SER A 3 26.07 38.60 23.92
CA SER A 3 25.97 37.29 23.35
C SER A 3 24.95 37.33 22.20
N ARG A 4 25.37 36.98 20.97
CA ARG A 4 24.46 36.72 19.86
C ARG A 4 23.70 35.44 20.07
N PRO A 5 22.38 35.38 19.82
CA PRO A 5 21.64 34.10 19.82
C PRO A 5 22.18 33.26 18.67
N GLY A 6 22.43 31.96 18.98
CA GLY A 6 22.91 30.99 17.98
C GLY A 6 21.89 30.82 16.86
N ALA A 7 22.39 30.83 15.63
CA ALA A 7 21.59 30.52 14.45
C ALA A 7 21.12 29.05 14.55
N LEU A 8 19.81 28.81 14.51
CA LEU A 8 19.21 27.50 14.37
C LEU A 8 19.76 26.83 13.10
N SER A 9 20.15 25.57 13.20
CA SER A 9 20.65 24.81 12.06
C SER A 9 19.51 24.58 11.03
N ARG A 10 19.84 24.57 9.73
CA ARG A 10 18.86 24.30 8.66
C ARG A 10 18.06 22.99 8.87
N GLY A 11 18.56 22.04 9.64
CA GLY A 11 17.87 20.80 9.96
C GLY A 11 16.75 20.92 10.99
N ASP A 12 16.73 21.97 11.82
CA ASP A 12 15.67 22.15 12.82
C ASP A 12 14.43 22.85 12.23
N THR A 13 14.62 23.75 11.26
CA THR A 13 13.50 24.46 10.61
C THR A 13 12.67 23.57 9.67
N ASP A 14 13.26 22.51 9.12
CA ASP A 14 12.54 21.60 8.22
C ASP A 14 11.63 20.63 9.01
N ARG A 15 11.95 20.32 10.26
CA ARG A 15 11.10 19.48 11.14
C ARG A 15 9.92 20.24 11.75
N GLU A 16 10.00 21.54 11.91
CA GLU A 16 8.92 22.35 12.46
C GLU A 16 7.72 22.53 11.52
N ASN A 17 7.85 22.19 10.25
CA ASN A 17 6.78 22.26 9.23
C ASN A 17 6.21 20.91 8.83
N GLU A 18 6.67 19.81 9.42
CA GLU A 18 6.11 18.48 9.13
C GLU A 18 4.81 18.28 9.91
N MET A 19 3.71 18.03 9.19
CA MET A 19 2.41 17.75 9.79
C MET A 19 2.47 16.42 10.57
N ASP A 20 2.33 16.48 11.88
CA ASP A 20 2.19 15.26 12.71
C ASP A 20 0.84 14.60 12.40
N LEU A 21 0.88 13.44 11.75
CA LEU A 21 -0.29 12.65 11.41
C LEU A 21 -0.74 11.72 12.56
N GLY A 22 -0.01 11.69 13.67
CA GLY A 22 -0.29 10.81 14.82
C GLY A 22 -0.16 9.32 14.51
N ILE A 23 0.65 8.95 13.51
CA ILE A 23 0.85 7.57 13.05
C ILE A 23 2.25 7.02 13.27
N SER A 24 3.15 7.82 13.82
CA SER A 24 4.51 7.38 14.15
C SER A 24 4.49 6.14 15.06
N GLY A 25 5.37 5.17 14.78
CA GLY A 25 5.45 3.91 15.50
C GLY A 25 4.41 2.86 15.11
N LYS A 26 3.37 3.20 14.33
CA LYS A 26 2.41 2.26 13.73
C LYS A 26 3.10 1.32 12.75
N THR A 27 2.44 0.22 12.39
CA THR A 27 2.93 -0.73 11.39
C THR A 27 2.00 -0.74 10.18
N ALA A 28 2.56 -0.65 8.98
CA ALA A 28 1.82 -0.69 7.73
C ALA A 28 2.19 -1.91 6.88
N ALA A 29 1.20 -2.63 6.40
CA ALA A 29 1.33 -3.60 5.31
C ALA A 29 1.08 -2.90 3.98
N VAL A 30 2.05 -2.94 3.06
CA VAL A 30 1.98 -2.26 1.76
C VAL A 30 2.15 -3.27 0.64
N CYS A 31 1.08 -3.50 -0.13
CA CYS A 31 1.08 -4.41 -1.27
C CYS A 31 1.66 -3.75 -2.53
N ALA A 32 2.32 -4.54 -3.38
CA ALA A 32 2.99 -4.11 -4.62
C ALA A 32 3.90 -2.89 -4.40
N ALA A 33 4.75 -2.97 -3.38
CA ALA A 33 5.53 -1.86 -2.84
C ALA A 33 6.92 -1.67 -3.45
N SER A 34 7.31 -2.49 -4.45
CA SER A 34 8.65 -2.40 -5.06
C SER A 34 8.82 -1.23 -6.04
N LYS A 35 7.73 -0.59 -6.48
CA LYS A 35 7.75 0.54 -7.42
C LYS A 35 6.41 1.29 -7.45
N GLY A 36 6.38 2.43 -8.17
CA GLY A 36 5.15 3.16 -8.47
C GLY A 36 4.38 3.61 -7.24
N LEU A 37 3.03 3.52 -7.29
CA LEU A 37 2.17 4.03 -6.22
C LEU A 37 2.37 3.33 -4.88
N GLY A 38 2.60 2.01 -4.88
CA GLY A 38 2.88 1.26 -3.66
C GLY A 38 4.17 1.71 -2.98
N LEU A 39 5.24 1.92 -3.75
CA LEU A 39 6.49 2.47 -3.22
C LEU A 39 6.30 3.89 -2.69
N GLY A 40 5.60 4.76 -3.44
CA GLY A 40 5.31 6.12 -2.98
C GLY A 40 4.51 6.16 -1.67
N CYS A 41 3.55 5.24 -1.49
CA CYS A 41 2.85 5.08 -0.21
C CYS A 41 3.79 4.62 0.91
N ALA A 42 4.69 3.67 0.62
CA ALA A 42 5.66 3.19 1.60
C ALA A 42 6.61 4.30 2.04
N GLU A 43 7.14 5.09 1.10
CA GLU A 43 8.01 6.25 1.39
C GLU A 43 7.29 7.31 2.24
N ALA A 44 6.05 7.66 1.89
CA ALA A 44 5.24 8.62 2.65
C ALA A 44 4.94 8.15 4.07
N LEU A 45 4.64 6.86 4.26
CA LEU A 45 4.43 6.27 5.58
C LEU A 45 5.73 6.22 6.39
N ALA A 46 6.85 5.87 5.75
CA ALA A 46 8.16 5.85 6.38
C ALA A 46 8.60 7.25 6.85
N SER A 47 8.35 8.29 6.05
CA SER A 47 8.66 9.68 6.44
C SER A 47 7.86 10.11 7.68
N ALA A 48 6.67 9.56 7.88
CA ALA A 48 5.85 9.78 9.08
C ALA A 48 6.21 8.83 10.26
N GLY A 49 7.32 8.09 10.20
CA GLY A 49 7.80 7.23 11.28
C GLY A 49 7.07 5.89 11.40
N VAL A 50 6.38 5.44 10.34
CA VAL A 50 5.65 4.16 10.32
C VAL A 50 6.60 3.01 9.98
N LYS A 51 6.48 1.90 10.70
CA LYS A 51 7.19 0.64 10.39
C LYS A 51 6.51 -0.03 9.20
N LEU A 52 7.28 -0.61 8.29
CA LEU A 52 6.75 -1.16 7.05
C LEU A 52 6.92 -2.68 6.96
N VAL A 53 5.88 -3.35 6.48
CA VAL A 53 5.93 -4.67 5.88
C VAL A 53 5.60 -4.50 4.40
N MET A 54 6.62 -4.51 3.56
CA MET A 54 6.50 -4.29 2.12
C MET A 54 6.39 -5.62 1.40
N ASN A 55 5.40 -5.74 0.50
CA ASN A 55 5.20 -6.93 -0.32
C ASN A 55 5.32 -6.62 -1.81
N ALA A 56 5.95 -7.50 -2.54
CA ALA A 56 5.92 -7.59 -4.00
C ALA A 56 6.33 -9.01 -4.45
N ARG A 57 6.12 -9.34 -5.73
CA ARG A 57 6.51 -10.65 -6.29
C ARG A 57 8.03 -10.79 -6.47
N GLY A 58 8.70 -9.74 -6.90
CA GLY A 58 10.15 -9.73 -7.17
C GLY A 58 10.95 -9.32 -5.93
N ALA A 59 11.76 -10.24 -5.37
CA ALA A 59 12.54 -10.00 -4.17
C ALA A 59 13.59 -8.91 -4.36
N GLU A 60 14.38 -8.97 -5.44
CA GLU A 60 15.51 -8.06 -5.68
C GLU A 60 15.09 -6.58 -5.70
N ALA A 61 14.07 -6.24 -6.50
CA ALA A 61 13.57 -4.86 -6.58
C ALA A 61 12.90 -4.42 -5.27
N LEU A 62 12.23 -5.34 -4.56
CA LEU A 62 11.61 -5.07 -3.28
C LEU A 62 12.65 -4.76 -2.20
N ASP A 63 13.70 -5.57 -2.11
CA ASP A 63 14.77 -5.43 -1.12
C ASP A 63 15.58 -4.16 -1.38
N ALA A 64 15.87 -3.82 -2.64
CA ALA A 64 16.54 -2.57 -2.99
C ALA A 64 15.73 -1.33 -2.57
N SER A 65 14.41 -1.34 -2.83
CA SER A 65 13.52 -0.25 -2.40
C SER A 65 13.42 -0.15 -0.89
N ALA A 66 13.32 -1.28 -0.19
CA ALA A 66 13.28 -1.33 1.27
C ALA A 66 14.57 -0.80 1.90
N GLU A 67 15.73 -1.12 1.32
CA GLU A 67 17.01 -0.63 1.80
C GLU A 67 17.12 0.89 1.65
N THR A 68 16.68 1.42 0.53
CA THR A 68 16.63 2.88 0.32
C THR A 68 15.77 3.56 1.39
N ILE A 69 14.59 3.01 1.69
CA ILE A 69 13.68 3.55 2.72
C ILE A 69 14.33 3.50 4.11
N ARG A 70 15.00 2.38 4.47
CA ARG A 70 15.71 2.27 5.76
C ARG A 70 16.79 3.35 5.90
N GLN A 71 17.57 3.55 4.84
CA GLN A 71 18.67 4.54 4.85
C GLN A 71 18.17 5.98 4.95
N VAL A 72 17.08 6.31 4.25
CA VAL A 72 16.56 7.67 4.19
C VAL A 72 15.75 8.04 5.44
N HIS A 73 14.90 7.12 5.92
CA HIS A 73 13.92 7.42 6.97
C HIS A 73 14.25 6.80 8.34
N GLY A 74 15.19 5.85 8.41
CA GLY A 74 15.59 5.23 9.67
C GLY A 74 14.52 4.35 10.32
N VAL A 75 13.47 3.97 9.58
CA VAL A 75 12.37 3.13 10.09
C VAL A 75 12.65 1.64 9.86
N GLN A 76 11.98 0.79 10.65
CA GLN A 76 12.01 -0.66 10.43
C GLN A 76 11.23 -1.01 9.16
N VAL A 77 11.85 -1.78 8.26
CA VAL A 77 11.22 -2.29 7.04
C VAL A 77 11.48 -3.78 6.92
N THR A 78 10.43 -4.58 6.80
CA THR A 78 10.49 -6.01 6.50
C THR A 78 9.95 -6.24 5.10
N THR A 79 10.60 -7.09 4.31
CA THR A 79 10.17 -7.44 2.95
C THR A 79 9.56 -8.83 2.91
N VAL A 80 8.49 -8.99 2.13
CA VAL A 80 7.82 -10.27 1.90
C VAL A 80 7.67 -10.48 0.39
N ALA A 81 8.58 -11.23 -0.20
CA ALA A 81 8.49 -11.60 -1.61
C ALA A 81 7.45 -12.73 -1.78
N ALA A 82 6.25 -12.36 -2.25
CA ALA A 82 5.13 -13.28 -2.43
C ALA A 82 4.09 -12.71 -3.41
N ASP A 83 3.36 -13.60 -4.07
CA ASP A 83 2.20 -13.25 -4.88
C ASP A 83 0.93 -13.28 -4.01
N VAL A 84 0.45 -12.12 -3.62
CA VAL A 84 -0.75 -11.97 -2.76
C VAL A 84 -2.06 -12.30 -3.47
N THR A 85 -2.06 -12.61 -4.75
CA THR A 85 -3.24 -13.14 -5.44
C THR A 85 -3.46 -14.62 -5.11
N THR A 86 -2.48 -15.28 -4.50
CA THR A 86 -2.56 -16.68 -4.08
C THR A 86 -2.78 -16.80 -2.58
N ALA A 87 -3.44 -17.87 -2.15
CA ALA A 87 -3.65 -18.17 -0.72
C ALA A 87 -2.33 -18.30 0.05
N GLU A 88 -1.31 -18.92 -0.57
CA GLU A 88 0.03 -19.08 0.00
C GLU A 88 0.71 -17.72 0.18
N GLY A 89 0.67 -16.86 -0.83
CA GLY A 89 1.26 -15.51 -0.77
C GLY A 89 0.57 -14.62 0.27
N GLN A 90 -0.75 -14.72 0.39
CA GLN A 90 -1.52 -14.03 1.45
C GLN A 90 -1.10 -14.53 2.83
N ALA A 91 -1.03 -15.84 3.05
CA ALA A 91 -0.61 -16.42 4.33
C ALA A 91 0.79 -15.94 4.72
N LYS A 92 1.75 -15.96 3.77
CA LYS A 92 3.12 -15.47 3.99
C LYS A 92 3.18 -13.99 4.37
N LEU A 93 2.37 -13.15 3.73
CA LEU A 93 2.28 -11.73 4.09
C LEU A 93 1.67 -11.55 5.48
N LEU A 94 0.58 -12.24 5.78
CA LEU A 94 -0.14 -12.15 7.04
C LEU A 94 0.65 -12.68 8.24
N GLU A 95 1.50 -13.68 8.05
CA GLU A 95 2.44 -14.16 9.08
C GLU A 95 3.35 -13.04 9.59
N THR A 96 3.76 -12.14 8.68
CA THR A 96 4.65 -11.02 9.02
C THR A 96 3.88 -9.77 9.42
N ALA A 97 2.70 -9.53 8.84
CA ALA A 97 1.93 -8.28 8.91
C ALA A 97 0.60 -8.43 9.67
N GLY A 98 0.36 -9.56 10.37
CA GLY A 98 -0.92 -9.84 11.03
C GLY A 98 -1.39 -8.78 12.03
N ASP A 99 -0.45 -8.06 12.66
CA ASP A 99 -0.73 -6.99 13.60
C ASP A 99 -0.65 -5.59 12.96
N ALA A 100 -0.67 -5.48 11.64
CA ALA A 100 -0.60 -4.19 10.98
C ALA A 100 -1.77 -3.27 11.36
N ASP A 101 -1.43 -2.02 11.60
CA ASP A 101 -2.39 -0.94 11.91
C ASP A 101 -2.91 -0.28 10.62
N ILE A 102 -2.11 -0.33 9.56
CA ILE A 102 -2.41 0.30 8.28
C ILE A 102 -2.27 -0.75 7.17
N LEU A 103 -3.25 -0.80 6.27
CA LEU A 103 -3.21 -1.64 5.08
C LEU A 103 -3.29 -0.77 3.83
N ILE A 104 -2.29 -0.88 2.96
CA ILE A 104 -2.31 -0.30 1.62
C ILE A 104 -2.51 -1.43 0.61
N ASN A 105 -3.74 -1.59 0.14
CA ASN A 105 -4.06 -2.48 -0.96
C ASN A 105 -3.69 -1.82 -2.30
N ASN A 106 -2.79 -2.46 -3.02
CA ASN A 106 -2.35 -2.05 -4.33
C ASN A 106 -2.00 -3.27 -5.17
N ALA A 107 -2.29 -3.23 -6.45
CA ALA A 107 -1.93 -4.26 -7.41
C ALA A 107 -1.68 -3.62 -8.79
N GLY A 108 -0.94 -4.31 -9.64
CA GLY A 108 -0.85 -3.93 -11.04
C GLY A 108 -2.23 -3.92 -11.70
N GLY A 109 -2.48 -2.93 -12.56
CA GLY A 109 -3.69 -2.91 -13.37
C GLY A 109 -3.68 -4.02 -14.42
N PRO A 110 -4.84 -4.57 -14.80
CA PRO A 110 -4.94 -5.48 -15.94
C PRO A 110 -4.59 -4.76 -17.25
N PRO A 111 -4.20 -5.49 -18.29
CA PRO A 111 -3.84 -4.88 -19.58
C PRO A 111 -5.04 -4.15 -20.19
N PRO A 112 -4.80 -3.02 -20.89
CA PRO A 112 -5.85 -2.36 -21.67
C PRO A 112 -6.22 -3.21 -22.89
N GLY A 113 -7.43 -3.03 -23.40
CA GLY A 113 -7.94 -3.70 -24.60
C GLY A 113 -9.31 -3.17 -24.99
N MET A 114 -9.85 -3.70 -26.08
CA MET A 114 -11.21 -3.38 -26.52
C MET A 114 -12.19 -4.36 -25.90
N TRP A 115 -13.47 -4.00 -25.85
CA TRP A 115 -14.52 -4.80 -25.20
C TRP A 115 -14.62 -6.25 -25.70
N HIS A 116 -14.18 -6.56 -26.92
CA HIS A 116 -14.21 -7.88 -27.54
C HIS A 116 -12.90 -8.66 -27.39
N ASP A 117 -11.84 -8.06 -26.83
CA ASP A 117 -10.53 -8.70 -26.69
C ASP A 117 -10.47 -9.65 -25.48
N TRP A 118 -11.31 -9.40 -24.47
CA TRP A 118 -11.24 -10.11 -23.19
C TRP A 118 -12.18 -11.31 -23.14
N ASN A 119 -11.61 -12.43 -22.71
CA ASN A 119 -12.34 -13.64 -22.40
C ASN A 119 -12.67 -13.75 -20.89
N ARG A 120 -13.32 -14.84 -20.49
CA ARG A 120 -13.69 -15.08 -19.09
C ARG A 120 -12.48 -15.11 -18.15
N ASP A 121 -11.38 -15.70 -18.57
CA ASP A 121 -10.20 -15.88 -17.72
C ASP A 121 -9.48 -14.55 -17.47
N ASP A 122 -9.50 -13.64 -18.45
CA ASP A 122 -9.00 -12.26 -18.28
C ASP A 122 -9.81 -11.52 -17.20
N PHE A 123 -11.14 -11.66 -17.18
CA PHE A 123 -11.98 -11.09 -16.14
C PHE A 123 -11.71 -11.71 -14.77
N ILE A 124 -11.57 -13.04 -14.69
CA ILE A 124 -11.25 -13.71 -13.42
C ILE A 124 -9.91 -13.21 -12.88
N ALA A 125 -8.86 -13.15 -13.71
CA ALA A 125 -7.56 -12.65 -13.28
C ALA A 125 -7.61 -11.18 -12.81
N ALA A 126 -8.37 -10.34 -13.50
CA ALA A 126 -8.56 -8.94 -13.09
C ALA A 126 -9.31 -8.82 -11.76
N LEU A 127 -10.36 -9.61 -11.56
CA LEU A 127 -11.13 -9.66 -10.31
C LEU A 127 -10.27 -10.19 -9.17
N ASP A 128 -9.53 -11.27 -9.37
CA ASP A 128 -8.62 -11.83 -8.35
C ASP A 128 -7.62 -10.78 -7.87
N ALA A 129 -6.91 -10.11 -8.79
CA ALA A 129 -5.88 -9.16 -8.42
C ALA A 129 -6.41 -7.84 -7.83
N ASN A 130 -7.52 -7.31 -8.38
CA ASN A 130 -7.94 -5.93 -8.11
C ASN A 130 -9.23 -5.81 -7.28
N MET A 131 -9.86 -6.93 -6.91
CA MET A 131 -11.06 -6.98 -6.07
C MET A 131 -10.94 -8.01 -4.96
N LEU A 132 -10.75 -9.30 -5.29
CA LEU A 132 -10.83 -10.39 -4.32
C LEU A 132 -9.62 -10.40 -3.38
N THR A 133 -8.41 -10.15 -3.88
CA THR A 133 -7.20 -10.02 -3.05
C THR A 133 -7.32 -8.87 -2.03
N PRO A 134 -7.65 -7.62 -2.43
CA PRO A 134 -7.93 -6.55 -1.47
C PRO A 134 -8.99 -6.92 -0.43
N ILE A 135 -10.08 -7.57 -0.83
CA ILE A 135 -11.13 -8.02 0.08
C ILE A 135 -10.57 -9.06 1.08
N ALA A 136 -9.78 -10.02 0.62
CA ALA A 136 -9.17 -11.03 1.48
C ALA A 136 -8.25 -10.37 2.53
N MET A 137 -7.42 -9.41 2.13
CA MET A 137 -6.54 -8.68 3.04
C MET A 137 -7.33 -7.83 4.06
N ILE A 138 -8.41 -7.18 3.64
CA ILE A 138 -9.32 -6.45 4.54
C ILE A 138 -9.90 -7.40 5.58
N LYS A 139 -10.45 -8.53 5.13
CA LYS A 139 -11.06 -9.54 6.04
C LYS A 139 -10.06 -10.11 7.04
N ALA A 140 -8.79 -10.21 6.67
CA ALA A 140 -7.76 -10.75 7.53
C ALA A 140 -7.26 -9.74 8.58
N LEU A 141 -7.10 -8.47 8.23
CA LEU A 141 -6.44 -7.47 9.09
C LEU A 141 -7.41 -6.59 9.87
N VAL A 142 -8.57 -6.26 9.30
CA VAL A 142 -9.53 -5.32 9.94
C VAL A 142 -10.07 -5.82 11.28
N PRO A 143 -10.37 -7.11 11.51
CA PRO A 143 -10.81 -7.56 12.84
C PRO A 143 -9.81 -7.21 13.94
N GLY A 144 -8.51 -7.45 13.75
CA GLY A 144 -7.48 -7.06 14.71
C GLY A 144 -7.35 -5.54 14.89
N MET A 145 -7.51 -4.76 13.83
CA MET A 145 -7.58 -3.30 13.92
C MET A 145 -8.77 -2.83 14.77
N MET A 146 -9.93 -3.46 14.59
CA MET A 146 -11.14 -3.16 15.38
C MET A 146 -10.96 -3.51 16.87
N GLU A 147 -10.39 -4.66 17.18
CA GLU A 147 -10.08 -5.09 18.55
C GLU A 147 -9.13 -4.11 19.24
N ARG A 148 -8.14 -3.57 18.53
CA ARG A 148 -7.22 -2.54 19.05
C ARG A 148 -7.79 -1.14 19.04
N GLY A 149 -9.00 -0.94 18.52
CA GLY A 149 -9.71 0.36 18.47
C GLY A 149 -9.11 1.35 17.48
N TRP A 150 -8.20 0.93 16.60
CA TRP A 150 -7.57 1.79 15.61
C TRP A 150 -7.13 1.01 14.36
N GLY A 151 -7.34 1.58 13.19
CA GLY A 151 -6.87 1.05 11.92
C GLY A 151 -7.14 1.99 10.75
N ARG A 152 -6.40 1.81 9.66
CA ARG A 152 -6.63 2.51 8.40
C ARG A 152 -6.44 1.54 7.23
N VAL A 153 -7.38 1.58 6.30
CA VAL A 153 -7.30 0.84 5.04
C VAL A 153 -7.35 1.82 3.88
N VAL A 154 -6.37 1.74 3.01
CA VAL A 154 -6.33 2.51 1.76
C VAL A 154 -6.33 1.53 0.59
N ASN A 155 -7.31 1.65 -0.28
CA ASN A 155 -7.38 0.89 -1.52
C ASN A 155 -6.97 1.78 -2.69
N ILE A 156 -5.86 1.47 -3.34
CA ILE A 156 -5.45 2.14 -4.58
C ILE A 156 -6.37 1.66 -5.70
N THR A 157 -7.27 2.52 -6.13
CA THR A 157 -8.23 2.23 -7.21
C THR A 157 -7.86 2.95 -8.49
N SER A 158 -8.82 3.41 -9.26
CA SER A 158 -8.62 4.10 -10.53
C SER A 158 -9.62 5.24 -10.68
N GLN A 159 -9.23 6.28 -11.40
CA GLN A 159 -10.16 7.29 -11.88
C GLN A 159 -11.34 6.66 -12.64
N SER A 160 -11.12 5.54 -13.30
CA SER A 160 -12.13 4.82 -14.08
C SER A 160 -13.32 4.32 -13.27
N VAL A 161 -13.23 4.27 -11.94
CA VAL A 161 -14.36 3.99 -11.04
C VAL A 161 -15.44 5.08 -11.14
N LYS A 162 -15.02 6.34 -11.31
CA LYS A 162 -15.94 7.49 -11.43
C LYS A 162 -16.24 7.87 -12.87
N ALA A 163 -15.27 7.69 -13.76
CA ALA A 163 -15.37 7.98 -15.17
C ALA A 163 -14.81 6.81 -15.99
N PRO A 164 -15.62 5.80 -16.34
CA PRO A 164 -15.15 4.60 -17.04
C PRO A 164 -14.39 4.94 -18.32
N ILE A 165 -13.25 4.28 -18.50
CA ILE A 165 -12.36 4.49 -19.65
C ILE A 165 -12.57 3.31 -20.60
N PRO A 166 -12.88 3.53 -21.90
CA PRO A 166 -13.28 2.46 -22.83
C PRO A 166 -12.29 1.31 -22.96
N VAL A 167 -10.99 1.60 -22.94
CA VAL A 167 -9.93 0.57 -23.07
C VAL A 167 -9.55 -0.12 -21.77
N LEU A 168 -10.20 0.21 -20.65
CA LEU A 168 -9.91 -0.32 -19.31
C LEU A 168 -11.05 -1.17 -18.73
N GLY A 169 -11.84 -1.85 -19.56
CA GLY A 169 -13.03 -2.60 -19.12
C GLY A 169 -12.77 -3.58 -17.97
N LEU A 170 -11.66 -4.31 -17.98
CA LEU A 170 -11.26 -5.19 -16.89
C LEU A 170 -11.02 -4.42 -15.58
N SER A 171 -10.29 -3.31 -15.65
CA SER A 171 -10.03 -2.45 -14.49
C SER A 171 -11.29 -1.75 -14.01
N ASN A 172 -12.13 -1.24 -14.92
CA ASN A 172 -13.38 -0.59 -14.60
C ASN A 172 -14.27 -1.50 -13.73
N SER A 173 -14.46 -2.76 -14.15
CA SER A 173 -15.31 -3.72 -13.46
C SER A 173 -14.73 -4.15 -12.11
N ALA A 174 -13.47 -4.55 -12.05
CA ALA A 174 -12.85 -5.05 -10.82
C ALA A 174 -12.76 -3.96 -9.73
N ARG A 175 -12.34 -2.75 -10.10
CA ARG A 175 -12.15 -1.65 -9.13
C ARG A 175 -13.47 -1.00 -8.72
N ALA A 176 -14.48 -0.97 -9.59
CA ALA A 176 -15.83 -0.58 -9.20
C ALA A 176 -16.45 -1.59 -8.24
N GLY A 177 -16.22 -2.89 -8.46
CA GLY A 177 -16.66 -3.95 -7.56
C GLY A 177 -16.03 -3.81 -6.16
N LEU A 178 -14.71 -3.58 -6.07
CA LEU A 178 -14.06 -3.30 -4.79
C LEU A 178 -14.62 -2.05 -4.11
N THR A 179 -14.84 -0.99 -4.87
CA THR A 179 -15.40 0.26 -4.32
C THR A 179 -16.80 0.04 -3.76
N GLY A 180 -17.64 -0.72 -4.47
CA GLY A 180 -18.98 -1.10 -3.99
C GLY A 180 -18.93 -1.93 -2.72
N TYR A 181 -18.02 -2.91 -2.62
CA TYR A 181 -17.82 -3.72 -1.42
C TYR A 181 -17.43 -2.87 -0.20
N VAL A 182 -16.53 -1.92 -0.37
CA VAL A 182 -16.03 -1.07 0.73
C VAL A 182 -17.05 -0.03 1.18
N ALA A 183 -17.96 0.39 0.29
CA ALA A 183 -19.00 1.37 0.60
C ALA A 183 -20.17 0.78 1.41
N GLY A 184 -20.40 -0.54 1.33
CA GLY A 184 -21.43 -1.25 2.09
C GLY A 184 -20.94 -1.72 3.43
#